data_aacb33fa32c254b041cc5ca17bf633cf
#
_entry.id   aacb33fa32c254b041cc5ca17bf633cf
#
_cell.length_a   1.000
_cell.length_b   1.000
_cell.length_c   1.000
_cell.angle_alpha   90.00
_cell.angle_beta   90.00
_cell.angle_gamma   90.00
#
_symmetry.space_group_name_H-M   'P 1'
#
loop_
_entity.id
_entity.type
_entity.pdbx_description
1 polymer ?
#
loop_
_entity_poly.entity_id
_entity_poly.type
_entity_poly.pdbx_seq_one_letter_code
_entity_poly.pdbx_strand_id
1 'polypeptide(L)'
;MLELKNVKKSYDGTPVLTDISLNIEDGEIVSILGPSGCGKTTLLNLILGIVDADGGQIIYNGEDLTNVPMEKRGFNIVFQDYALFPNLNVYQNITYGLRNKPEISSKEEVEELISLLGLEEHLSKRIGQLSGGQKQRVALARTMVMKPKILLLDEPLSALDGVIKESIKDRIRTIAEQYNLTTIIVTHDPEEALTLSNRVMIINEGEIAQFGRPEEIIRKPENGFVKKFILNQLEIKKNNIFTLFAGQLAQQAQVG
;
A
#
# COMPACT_ATOMS: atom_id res chain seq x y z
N MET A 1 0.71 7.04 -16.15
CA MET A 1 2.08 6.78 -15.62
C MET A 1 2.45 7.87 -14.62
N LEU A 2 2.96 7.52 -13.45
CA LEU A 2 3.53 8.43 -12.45
C LEU A 2 5.05 8.43 -12.57
N GLU A 3 5.66 9.61 -12.69
CA GLU A 3 7.12 9.78 -12.76
C GLU A 3 7.59 10.66 -11.60
N LEU A 4 8.62 10.21 -10.89
CA LEU A 4 9.38 10.99 -9.93
C LEU A 4 10.75 11.27 -10.52
N LYS A 5 11.19 12.54 -10.54
CA LYS A 5 12.48 12.97 -11.11
C LYS A 5 13.26 13.74 -10.07
N ASN A 6 14.32 13.13 -9.55
CA ASN A 6 15.26 13.71 -8.57
C ASN A 6 14.55 14.35 -7.37
N VAL A 7 13.49 13.70 -6.86
CA VAL A 7 12.68 14.22 -5.76
C VAL A 7 13.50 14.19 -4.47
N LYS A 8 13.51 15.34 -3.77
CA LYS A 8 14.31 15.58 -2.55
C LYS A 8 13.43 16.12 -1.44
N LYS A 9 13.76 15.77 -0.20
CA LYS A 9 13.12 16.32 0.99
C LYS A 9 14.04 16.32 2.19
N SER A 10 14.06 17.44 2.90
CA SER A 10 14.77 17.62 4.16
C SER A 10 13.83 18.19 5.22
N TYR A 11 14.09 17.94 6.49
CA TYR A 11 13.43 18.57 7.63
C TYR A 11 14.51 19.15 8.55
N ASP A 12 14.38 20.43 8.87
CA ASP A 12 15.32 21.17 9.72
C ASP A 12 16.79 21.00 9.30
N GLY A 13 17.03 21.02 7.97
CA GLY A 13 18.35 20.84 7.37
C GLY A 13 18.85 19.39 7.30
N THR A 14 18.08 18.43 7.85
CA THR A 14 18.43 16.99 7.78
C THR A 14 17.79 16.36 6.56
N PRO A 15 18.58 15.83 5.59
CA PRO A 15 18.04 15.13 4.43
C PRO A 15 17.30 13.87 4.84
N VAL A 16 16.10 13.66 4.28
CA VAL A 16 15.27 12.46 4.46
C VAL A 16 15.14 11.70 3.14
N LEU A 17 15.04 12.43 2.03
CA LEU A 17 15.10 11.88 0.68
C LEU A 17 16.11 12.71 -0.11
N THR A 18 17.09 12.05 -0.73
CA THR A 18 18.22 12.75 -1.38
C THR A 18 18.09 12.78 -2.90
N ASP A 19 17.62 11.70 -3.51
CA ASP A 19 17.37 11.59 -4.95
C ASP A 19 16.45 10.40 -5.22
N ILE A 20 15.16 10.66 -5.35
CA ILE A 20 14.20 9.62 -5.70
C ILE A 20 13.76 9.82 -7.15
N SER A 21 14.18 8.90 -8.02
CA SER A 21 13.82 8.89 -9.43
C SER A 21 13.27 7.51 -9.83
N LEU A 22 12.00 7.46 -10.27
CA LEU A 22 11.36 6.22 -10.73
C LEU A 22 10.12 6.51 -11.57
N ASN A 23 9.69 5.49 -12.32
CA ASN A 23 8.45 5.51 -13.07
C ASN A 23 7.54 4.36 -12.59
N ILE A 24 6.25 4.65 -12.43
CA ILE A 24 5.20 3.67 -12.11
C ILE A 24 4.20 3.69 -13.26
N GLU A 25 3.97 2.53 -13.87
CA GLU A 25 3.04 2.41 -14.99
C GLU A 25 1.58 2.43 -14.52
N ASP A 26 0.67 2.77 -15.44
CA ASP A 26 -0.76 2.73 -15.12
C ASP A 26 -1.23 1.29 -14.82
N GLY A 27 -2.03 1.14 -13.78
CA GLY A 27 -2.51 -0.17 -13.31
C GLY A 27 -1.48 -1.01 -12.56
N GLU A 28 -0.27 -0.49 -12.34
CA GLU A 28 0.78 -1.21 -11.64
C GLU A 28 0.61 -1.12 -10.11
N ILE A 29 0.87 -2.24 -9.42
CA ILE A 29 1.00 -2.28 -7.96
C ILE A 29 2.49 -2.20 -7.63
N VAL A 30 2.90 -1.16 -6.91
CA VAL A 30 4.28 -0.96 -6.45
C VAL A 30 4.33 -0.89 -4.94
N SER A 31 5.15 -1.73 -4.31
CA SER A 31 5.45 -1.60 -2.88
C SER A 31 6.70 -0.77 -2.62
N ILE A 32 6.61 0.10 -1.63
CA ILE A 32 7.73 0.85 -1.07
C ILE A 32 8.13 0.18 0.24
N LEU A 33 9.32 -0.38 0.27
CA LEU A 33 9.84 -1.18 1.38
C LEU A 33 11.13 -0.56 1.94
N GLY A 34 11.34 -0.67 3.24
CA GLY A 34 12.56 -0.19 3.89
C GLY A 34 12.42 -0.12 5.41
N PRO A 35 13.52 0.11 6.13
CA PRO A 35 13.50 0.23 7.60
C PRO A 35 12.65 1.41 8.08
N SER A 36 12.35 1.42 9.37
CA SER A 36 11.69 2.59 9.98
C SER A 36 12.59 3.82 9.85
N GLY A 37 11.98 4.96 9.51
CA GLY A 37 12.71 6.23 9.36
C GLY A 37 13.45 6.44 8.04
N CYS A 38 13.43 5.50 7.08
CA CYS A 38 14.13 5.66 5.80
C CYS A 38 13.43 6.59 4.77
N GLY A 39 12.31 7.22 5.11
CA GLY A 39 11.64 8.19 4.24
C GLY A 39 10.38 7.70 3.52
N LYS A 40 9.88 6.48 3.75
CA LYS A 40 8.69 5.92 3.06
C LYS A 40 7.44 6.81 3.19
N THR A 41 7.06 7.16 4.41
CA THR A 41 5.90 8.03 4.67
C THR A 41 6.12 9.45 4.13
N THR A 42 7.36 9.95 4.17
CA THR A 42 7.71 11.23 3.54
C THR A 42 7.48 11.18 2.03
N LEU A 43 7.94 10.13 1.36
CA LEU A 43 7.74 9.96 -0.08
C LEU A 43 6.25 9.86 -0.43
N LEU A 44 5.49 9.11 0.35
CA LEU A 44 4.04 8.97 0.19
C LEU A 44 3.34 10.33 0.33
N ASN A 45 3.73 11.13 1.34
CA ASN A 45 3.17 12.47 1.56
C ASN A 45 3.55 13.46 0.43
N LEU A 46 4.74 13.34 -0.15
CA LEU A 46 5.14 14.11 -1.33
C LEU A 46 4.30 13.77 -2.56
N ILE A 47 4.08 12.48 -2.83
CA ILE A 47 3.23 12.00 -3.94
C ILE A 47 1.80 12.51 -3.75
N LEU A 48 1.27 12.48 -2.53
CA LEU A 48 -0.06 13.01 -2.20
C LEU A 48 -0.15 14.54 -2.31
N GLY A 49 0.95 15.26 -2.10
CA GLY A 49 0.93 16.72 -1.98
C GLY A 49 0.52 17.22 -0.59
N ILE A 50 0.74 16.42 0.44
CA ILE A 50 0.59 16.81 1.86
C ILE A 50 1.79 17.65 2.30
N VAL A 51 2.98 17.34 1.77
CA VAL A 51 4.21 18.11 1.95
C VAL A 51 4.80 18.48 0.60
N ASP A 52 5.49 19.61 0.54
CA ASP A 52 6.16 20.09 -0.66
C ASP A 52 7.56 19.46 -0.79
N ALA A 53 7.97 19.17 -2.03
CA ALA A 53 9.34 18.74 -2.32
C ALA A 53 10.30 19.93 -2.23
N ASP A 54 11.52 19.68 -1.75
CA ASP A 54 12.58 20.69 -1.73
C ASP A 54 13.30 20.76 -3.09
N GLY A 55 13.08 19.77 -3.96
CA GLY A 55 13.62 19.72 -5.31
C GLY A 55 13.10 18.52 -6.09
N GLY A 56 13.33 18.53 -7.39
CA GLY A 56 12.83 17.50 -8.30
C GLY A 56 11.41 17.78 -8.79
N GLN A 57 10.82 16.76 -9.43
CA GLN A 57 9.48 16.87 -10.03
C GLN A 57 8.66 15.61 -9.77
N ILE A 58 7.35 15.79 -9.60
CA ILE A 58 6.33 14.74 -9.53
C ILE A 58 5.41 14.95 -10.72
N ILE A 59 5.43 14.02 -11.69
CA ILE A 59 4.71 14.15 -12.95
C ILE A 59 3.70 13.01 -13.04
N TYR A 60 2.45 13.31 -13.38
CA TYR A 60 1.42 12.31 -13.65
C TYR A 60 0.81 12.53 -15.03
N ASN A 61 0.90 11.50 -15.90
CA ASN A 61 0.43 11.55 -17.29
C ASN A 61 0.93 12.80 -18.07
N GLY A 62 2.20 13.19 -17.84
CA GLY A 62 2.84 14.34 -18.47
C GLY A 62 2.52 15.69 -17.81
N GLU A 63 1.63 15.75 -16.82
CA GLU A 63 1.32 16.96 -16.06
C GLU A 63 2.22 17.04 -14.82
N ASP A 64 2.89 18.18 -14.61
CA ASP A 64 3.70 18.45 -13.42
C ASP A 64 2.79 18.77 -12.23
N LEU A 65 2.76 17.85 -11.25
CA LEU A 65 1.98 17.95 -10.02
C LEU A 65 2.81 18.44 -8.82
N THR A 66 4.07 18.80 -8.99
CA THR A 66 5.01 19.10 -7.89
C THR A 66 4.41 20.11 -6.91
N ASN A 67 3.82 21.20 -7.40
CA ASN A 67 3.21 22.25 -6.58
C ASN A 67 1.67 22.23 -6.62
N VAL A 68 1.07 21.13 -7.10
CA VAL A 68 -0.39 20.99 -7.11
C VAL A 68 -0.84 20.47 -5.74
N PRO A 69 -1.77 21.15 -5.05
CA PRO A 69 -2.25 20.74 -3.74
C PRO A 69 -3.02 19.41 -3.82
N MET A 70 -3.03 18.65 -2.70
CA MET A 70 -3.56 17.30 -2.58
C MET A 70 -4.97 17.13 -3.19
N GLU A 71 -5.88 18.05 -2.88
CA GLU A 71 -7.29 17.99 -3.31
C GLU A 71 -7.48 18.09 -4.82
N LYS A 72 -6.46 18.51 -5.55
CA LYS A 72 -6.49 18.64 -7.02
C LYS A 72 -5.74 17.52 -7.75
N ARG A 73 -4.91 16.72 -7.06
CA ARG A 73 -4.15 15.62 -7.68
C ARG A 73 -5.04 14.45 -8.08
N GLY A 74 -6.16 14.25 -7.38
CA GLY A 74 -7.05 13.11 -7.59
C GLY A 74 -6.47 11.78 -7.07
N PHE A 75 -5.48 11.84 -6.19
CA PHE A 75 -4.89 10.70 -5.50
C PHE A 75 -5.54 10.53 -4.14
N ASN A 76 -5.78 9.30 -3.71
CA ASN A 76 -6.36 9.05 -2.40
C ASN A 76 -5.53 8.04 -1.61
N ILE A 77 -5.65 8.11 -0.28
CA ILE A 77 -4.89 7.29 0.65
C ILE A 77 -5.79 6.55 1.64
N VAL A 78 -5.38 5.33 1.97
CA VAL A 78 -5.81 4.62 3.19
C VAL A 78 -4.66 4.67 4.19
N PHE A 79 -4.86 5.35 5.30
CA PHE A 79 -3.89 5.46 6.39
C PHE A 79 -3.85 4.18 7.24
N GLN A 80 -2.76 3.97 7.95
CA GLN A 80 -2.53 2.83 8.83
C GLN A 80 -3.59 2.67 9.92
N ASP A 81 -4.11 3.77 10.46
CA ASP A 81 -5.20 3.80 11.44
C ASP A 81 -6.60 3.82 10.82
N TYR A 82 -6.66 3.69 9.47
CA TYR A 82 -7.86 3.76 8.64
C TYR A 82 -8.56 5.13 8.61
N ALA A 83 -8.28 6.03 9.52
CA ALA A 83 -8.86 7.38 9.66
C ALA A 83 -10.39 7.41 9.46
N LEU A 84 -11.12 6.41 9.98
CA LEU A 84 -12.58 6.33 9.86
C LEU A 84 -13.27 7.29 10.84
N PHE A 85 -14.38 7.87 10.41
CA PHE A 85 -15.18 8.78 11.23
C PHE A 85 -15.96 7.99 12.31
N PRO A 86 -15.60 8.10 13.61
CA PRO A 86 -16.18 7.26 14.66
C PRO A 86 -17.65 7.52 14.92
N ASN A 87 -18.15 8.72 14.61
CA ASN A 87 -19.52 9.16 14.81
C ASN A 87 -20.46 8.71 13.68
N LEU A 88 -19.92 8.19 12.57
CA LEU A 88 -20.67 7.72 11.42
C LEU A 88 -20.74 6.19 11.43
N ASN A 89 -21.81 5.63 10.82
CA ASN A 89 -21.89 4.21 10.53
C ASN A 89 -21.04 3.85 9.30
N VAL A 90 -20.99 2.57 8.95
CA VAL A 90 -20.21 2.06 7.80
C VAL A 90 -20.65 2.73 6.49
N TYR A 91 -21.95 2.71 6.17
CA TYR A 91 -22.46 3.31 4.93
C TYR A 91 -22.14 4.80 4.83
N GLN A 92 -22.33 5.53 5.94
CA GLN A 92 -22.02 6.96 6.02
C GLN A 92 -20.52 7.25 5.86
N ASN A 93 -19.63 6.37 6.37
CA ASN A 93 -18.19 6.47 6.13
C ASN A 93 -17.88 6.28 4.65
N ILE A 94 -18.42 5.22 4.02
CA ILE A 94 -18.19 4.90 2.61
C ILE A 94 -18.61 6.07 1.73
N THR A 95 -19.80 6.60 1.94
CA THR A 95 -20.41 7.63 1.07
C THR A 95 -20.06 9.06 1.48
N TYR A 96 -19.18 9.25 2.48
CA TYR A 96 -18.90 10.58 3.02
C TYR A 96 -18.42 11.58 1.95
N GLY A 97 -17.48 11.17 1.11
CA GLY A 97 -16.92 12.02 0.05
C GLY A 97 -17.97 12.41 -1.02
N LEU A 98 -18.94 11.54 -1.27
CA LEU A 98 -19.99 11.77 -2.26
C LEU A 98 -21.01 12.86 -1.83
N ARG A 99 -21.01 13.29 -0.56
CA ARG A 99 -21.87 14.39 -0.11
C ARG A 99 -21.58 15.71 -0.85
N ASN A 100 -20.30 15.94 -1.18
CA ASN A 100 -19.86 17.15 -1.87
C ASN A 100 -19.68 16.95 -3.38
N LYS A 101 -19.64 15.69 -3.84
CA LYS A 101 -19.39 15.31 -5.24
C LYS A 101 -20.23 14.08 -5.60
N PRO A 102 -21.58 14.19 -5.58
CA PRO A 102 -22.48 13.04 -5.76
C PRO A 102 -22.39 12.42 -7.16
N GLU A 103 -21.88 13.17 -8.13
CA GLU A 103 -21.71 12.75 -9.53
C GLU A 103 -20.55 11.78 -9.77
N ILE A 104 -19.65 11.59 -8.79
CA ILE A 104 -18.46 10.76 -8.99
C ILE A 104 -18.82 9.28 -9.11
N SER A 105 -19.71 8.79 -8.25
CA SER A 105 -20.15 7.39 -8.29
C SER A 105 -21.67 7.28 -8.17
N SER A 106 -22.24 6.44 -9.03
CA SER A 106 -23.67 6.11 -8.96
C SER A 106 -23.97 5.23 -7.74
N LYS A 107 -25.26 5.09 -7.41
CA LYS A 107 -25.69 4.22 -6.31
C LYS A 107 -25.32 2.75 -6.58
N GLU A 108 -25.48 2.31 -7.82
CA GLU A 108 -25.15 0.96 -8.28
C GLU A 108 -23.66 0.67 -8.11
N GLU A 109 -22.78 1.59 -8.51
CA GLU A 109 -21.32 1.45 -8.34
C GLU A 109 -20.92 1.38 -6.86
N VAL A 110 -21.60 2.13 -5.99
CA VAL A 110 -21.38 2.05 -4.53
C VAL A 110 -21.81 0.68 -3.99
N GLU A 111 -22.97 0.15 -4.43
CA GLU A 111 -23.47 -1.15 -4.04
C GLU A 111 -22.56 -2.29 -4.52
N GLU A 112 -22.07 -2.23 -5.76
CA GLU A 112 -21.08 -3.18 -6.30
C GLU A 112 -19.79 -3.20 -5.47
N LEU A 113 -19.28 -2.04 -5.11
CA LEU A 113 -18.06 -1.94 -4.29
C LEU A 113 -18.27 -2.47 -2.86
N ILE A 114 -19.44 -2.20 -2.27
CA ILE A 114 -19.84 -2.75 -0.97
C ILE A 114 -19.85 -4.28 -1.03
N SER A 115 -20.43 -4.84 -2.09
CA SER A 115 -20.50 -6.30 -2.30
C SER A 115 -19.11 -6.90 -2.53
N LEU A 116 -18.30 -6.29 -3.40
CA LEU A 116 -16.92 -6.71 -3.65
C LEU A 116 -16.10 -6.80 -2.36
N LEU A 117 -16.33 -5.86 -1.43
CA LEU A 117 -15.64 -5.81 -0.14
C LEU A 117 -16.32 -6.62 0.97
N GLY A 118 -17.50 -7.23 0.71
CA GLY A 118 -18.27 -8.03 1.67
C GLY A 118 -18.66 -7.21 2.89
N LEU A 119 -19.30 -6.06 2.66
CA LEU A 119 -19.68 -5.10 3.71
C LEU A 119 -21.20 -4.99 3.90
N GLU A 120 -22.01 -5.74 3.13
CA GLU A 120 -23.49 -5.64 3.09
C GLU A 120 -24.12 -5.75 4.50
N GLU A 121 -23.69 -6.74 5.28
CA GLU A 121 -24.22 -7.00 6.63
C GLU A 121 -23.70 -6.02 7.69
N HIS A 122 -22.82 -5.10 7.30
CA HIS A 122 -22.15 -4.20 8.24
C HIS A 122 -22.56 -2.74 8.11
N LEU A 123 -23.36 -2.37 7.10
CA LEU A 123 -23.63 -0.98 6.71
C LEU A 123 -24.19 -0.10 7.82
N SER A 124 -25.02 -0.65 8.71
CA SER A 124 -25.61 0.07 9.83
C SER A 124 -24.74 0.10 11.09
N LYS A 125 -23.67 -0.73 11.15
CA LYS A 125 -22.80 -0.81 12.33
C LYS A 125 -21.97 0.45 12.51
N ARG A 126 -21.66 0.79 13.78
CA ARG A 126 -20.69 1.83 14.12
C ARG A 126 -19.27 1.29 14.00
N ILE A 127 -18.30 2.16 13.75
CA ILE A 127 -16.90 1.78 13.52
C ILE A 127 -16.30 1.00 14.71
N GLY A 128 -16.69 1.34 15.95
CA GLY A 128 -16.22 0.62 17.15
C GLY A 128 -16.69 -0.84 17.24
N GLN A 129 -17.68 -1.27 16.46
CA GLN A 129 -18.21 -2.64 16.43
C GLN A 129 -17.51 -3.54 15.39
N LEU A 130 -16.56 -2.99 14.63
CA LEU A 130 -15.87 -3.68 13.54
C LEU A 130 -14.52 -4.24 13.97
N SER A 131 -14.16 -5.40 13.41
CA SER A 131 -12.79 -5.92 13.48
C SER A 131 -11.82 -5.06 12.66
N GLY A 132 -10.50 -5.24 12.85
CA GLY A 132 -9.48 -4.53 12.08
C GLY A 132 -9.65 -4.71 10.57
N GLY A 133 -9.82 -5.94 10.09
CA GLY A 133 -10.03 -6.21 8.67
C GLY A 133 -11.35 -5.63 8.11
N GLN A 134 -12.41 -5.55 8.93
CA GLN A 134 -13.64 -4.87 8.53
C GLN A 134 -13.43 -3.36 8.42
N LYS A 135 -12.74 -2.73 9.38
CA LYS A 135 -12.39 -1.30 9.32
C LYS A 135 -11.57 -0.98 8.07
N GLN A 136 -10.59 -1.82 7.75
CA GLN A 136 -9.79 -1.65 6.55
C GLN A 136 -10.62 -1.71 5.28
N ARG A 137 -11.53 -2.69 5.16
CA ARG A 137 -12.44 -2.79 4.00
C ARG A 137 -13.34 -1.57 3.87
N VAL A 138 -13.82 -1.01 4.98
CA VAL A 138 -14.57 0.25 4.99
C VAL A 138 -13.73 1.43 4.51
N ALA A 139 -12.46 1.52 4.93
CA ALA A 139 -11.55 2.58 4.49
C ALA A 139 -11.22 2.45 3.00
N LEU A 140 -11.01 1.22 2.49
CA LEU A 140 -10.87 0.96 1.07
C LEU A 140 -12.12 1.39 0.29
N ALA A 141 -13.32 0.96 0.72
CA ALA A 141 -14.57 1.36 0.09
C ALA A 141 -14.72 2.88 0.03
N ARG A 142 -14.50 3.58 1.17
CA ARG A 142 -14.58 5.05 1.24
C ARG A 142 -13.61 5.74 0.27
N THR A 143 -12.44 5.15 0.08
CA THR A 143 -11.43 5.69 -0.83
C THR A 143 -11.81 5.43 -2.28
N MET A 144 -12.29 4.22 -2.58
CA MET A 144 -12.61 3.78 -3.94
C MET A 144 -13.86 4.42 -4.54
N VAL A 145 -14.87 4.73 -3.73
CA VAL A 145 -16.07 5.46 -4.22
C VAL A 145 -15.73 6.82 -4.82
N MET A 146 -14.57 7.38 -4.49
CA MET A 146 -14.09 8.64 -5.04
C MET A 146 -13.34 8.48 -6.38
N LYS A 147 -13.24 7.26 -6.93
CA LYS A 147 -12.57 6.92 -8.20
C LYS A 147 -11.18 7.57 -8.31
N PRO A 148 -10.25 7.23 -7.39
CA PRO A 148 -8.93 7.85 -7.38
C PRO A 148 -8.14 7.50 -8.64
N LYS A 149 -7.31 8.41 -9.11
CA LYS A 149 -6.33 8.15 -10.19
C LYS A 149 -5.19 7.24 -9.72
N ILE A 150 -4.78 7.41 -8.45
CA ILE A 150 -3.79 6.57 -7.77
C ILE A 150 -4.30 6.27 -6.36
N LEU A 151 -4.22 5.01 -5.96
CA LEU A 151 -4.49 4.55 -4.61
C LEU A 151 -3.19 4.39 -3.83
N LEU A 152 -3.08 5.08 -2.70
CA LEU A 152 -1.97 4.91 -1.78
C LEU A 152 -2.43 4.16 -0.53
N LEU A 153 -1.64 3.21 -0.07
CA LEU A 153 -1.92 2.39 1.10
C LEU A 153 -0.73 2.47 2.06
N ASP A 154 -0.93 3.04 3.24
CA ASP A 154 0.11 3.16 4.26
C ASP A 154 -0.02 2.03 5.28
N GLU A 155 0.88 1.05 5.22
CA GLU A 155 0.91 -0.16 6.06
C GLU A 155 -0.44 -0.88 6.19
N PRO A 156 -1.12 -1.20 5.07
CA PRO A 156 -2.50 -1.66 5.09
C PRO A 156 -2.71 -2.99 5.81
N LEU A 157 -1.66 -3.78 6.04
CA LEU A 157 -1.77 -5.14 6.58
C LEU A 157 -1.15 -5.28 7.98
N SER A 158 -0.55 -4.22 8.52
CA SER A 158 0.26 -4.26 9.75
C SER A 158 -0.52 -4.67 11.01
N ALA A 159 -1.81 -4.32 11.08
CA ALA A 159 -2.67 -4.58 12.25
C ALA A 159 -3.59 -5.80 12.09
N LEU A 160 -3.30 -6.70 11.14
CA LEU A 160 -4.17 -7.83 10.79
C LEU A 160 -3.53 -9.18 11.10
N ASP A 161 -4.35 -10.14 11.53
CA ASP A 161 -3.96 -11.54 11.70
C ASP A 161 -3.75 -12.25 10.36
N GLY A 162 -2.93 -13.31 10.33
CA GLY A 162 -2.44 -13.96 9.12
C GLY A 162 -3.52 -14.34 8.09
N VAL A 163 -4.60 -14.99 8.50
CA VAL A 163 -5.69 -15.40 7.60
C VAL A 163 -6.44 -14.18 7.02
N ILE A 164 -6.68 -13.18 7.88
CA ILE A 164 -7.35 -11.93 7.46
C ILE A 164 -6.43 -11.16 6.52
N LYS A 165 -5.13 -11.14 6.78
CA LYS A 165 -4.10 -10.50 5.96
C LYS A 165 -4.13 -11.02 4.52
N GLU A 166 -4.15 -12.34 4.31
CA GLU A 166 -4.24 -12.93 2.97
C GLU A 166 -5.53 -12.54 2.25
N SER A 167 -6.67 -12.61 2.93
CA SER A 167 -7.96 -12.18 2.36
C SER A 167 -7.95 -10.71 1.93
N ILE A 168 -7.28 -9.82 2.67
CA ILE A 168 -7.18 -8.40 2.30
C ILE A 168 -6.21 -8.20 1.14
N LYS A 169 -5.09 -8.93 1.08
CA LYS A 169 -4.16 -8.92 -0.07
C LYS A 169 -4.89 -9.26 -1.36
N ASP A 170 -5.69 -10.33 -1.36
CA ASP A 170 -6.46 -10.73 -2.53
C ASP A 170 -7.47 -9.65 -2.95
N ARG A 171 -8.13 -8.99 -1.99
CA ARG A 171 -9.06 -7.89 -2.30
C ARG A 171 -8.36 -6.68 -2.87
N ILE A 172 -7.20 -6.29 -2.33
CA ILE A 172 -6.40 -5.18 -2.88
C ILE A 172 -6.01 -5.49 -4.33
N ARG A 173 -5.54 -6.72 -4.60
CA ARG A 173 -5.19 -7.15 -5.96
C ARG A 173 -6.40 -7.13 -6.89
N THR A 174 -7.51 -7.72 -6.47
CA THR A 174 -8.77 -7.75 -7.26
C THR A 174 -9.23 -6.34 -7.61
N ILE A 175 -9.20 -5.40 -6.65
CA ILE A 175 -9.56 -3.99 -6.88
C ILE A 175 -8.60 -3.35 -7.88
N ALA A 176 -7.29 -3.50 -7.69
CA ALA A 176 -6.30 -2.90 -8.58
C ALA A 176 -6.46 -3.41 -10.02
N GLU A 177 -6.67 -4.72 -10.21
CA GLU A 177 -6.89 -5.35 -11.52
C GLU A 177 -8.23 -4.93 -12.14
N GLN A 178 -9.33 -5.03 -11.40
CA GLN A 178 -10.67 -4.74 -11.90
C GLN A 178 -10.83 -3.29 -12.36
N TYR A 179 -10.20 -2.35 -11.63
CA TYR A 179 -10.29 -0.92 -11.95
C TYR A 179 -9.07 -0.39 -12.71
N ASN A 180 -8.13 -1.26 -13.11
CA ASN A 180 -6.82 -0.89 -13.69
C ASN A 180 -6.16 0.25 -12.90
N LEU A 181 -6.14 0.11 -11.58
CA LEU A 181 -5.80 1.18 -10.63
C LEU A 181 -4.33 1.12 -10.24
N THR A 182 -3.58 2.15 -10.59
CA THR A 182 -2.22 2.32 -10.08
C THR A 182 -2.24 2.39 -8.56
N THR A 183 -1.51 1.47 -7.90
CA THR A 183 -1.54 1.33 -6.45
C THR A 183 -0.13 1.38 -5.87
N ILE A 184 0.08 2.23 -4.88
CA ILE A 184 1.35 2.35 -4.15
C ILE A 184 1.13 1.91 -2.71
N ILE A 185 1.91 0.93 -2.26
CA ILE A 185 1.79 0.32 -0.93
C ILE A 185 3.07 0.57 -0.15
N VAL A 186 2.96 1.20 1.01
CA VAL A 186 4.06 1.28 1.97
C VAL A 186 3.94 0.14 2.95
N THR A 187 5.00 -0.64 3.12
CA THR A 187 5.09 -1.71 4.11
C THR A 187 6.52 -1.87 4.62
N HIS A 188 6.67 -2.50 5.78
CA HIS A 188 7.97 -2.92 6.32
C HIS A 188 8.18 -4.44 6.24
N ASP A 189 7.18 -5.21 5.77
CA ASP A 189 7.26 -6.67 5.63
C ASP A 189 7.66 -7.05 4.18
N PRO A 190 8.87 -7.65 3.99
CA PRO A 190 9.32 -8.09 2.67
C PRO A 190 8.39 -9.11 2.00
N GLU A 191 7.77 -10.00 2.77
CA GLU A 191 6.87 -11.01 2.23
C GLU A 191 5.61 -10.36 1.61
N GLU A 192 5.02 -9.38 2.31
CA GLU A 192 3.90 -8.61 1.77
C GLU A 192 4.27 -7.92 0.47
N ALA A 193 5.39 -7.18 0.47
CA ALA A 193 5.82 -6.44 -0.71
C ALA A 193 6.06 -7.36 -1.91
N LEU A 194 6.79 -8.46 -1.70
CA LEU A 194 7.17 -9.37 -2.78
C LEU A 194 6.01 -10.24 -3.30
N THR A 195 4.98 -10.49 -2.47
CA THR A 195 3.83 -11.32 -2.88
C THR A 195 2.68 -10.52 -3.46
N LEU A 196 2.56 -9.22 -3.15
CA LEU A 196 1.43 -8.39 -3.57
C LEU A 196 1.73 -7.54 -4.80
N SER A 197 2.98 -7.17 -5.04
CA SER A 197 3.32 -6.11 -6.00
C SER A 197 3.93 -6.62 -7.30
N ASN A 198 3.73 -5.86 -8.37
CA ASN A 198 4.39 -6.09 -9.66
C ASN A 198 5.87 -5.72 -9.59
N ARG A 199 6.18 -4.59 -8.92
CA ARG A 199 7.55 -4.17 -8.62
C ARG A 199 7.66 -3.69 -7.17
N VAL A 200 8.85 -3.81 -6.61
CA VAL A 200 9.17 -3.38 -5.25
C VAL A 200 10.30 -2.38 -5.29
N MET A 201 10.10 -1.24 -4.64
CA MET A 201 11.12 -0.23 -4.39
C MET A 201 11.63 -0.38 -2.96
N ILE A 202 12.92 -0.59 -2.82
CA ILE A 202 13.60 -0.67 -1.52
C ILE A 202 14.31 0.64 -1.27
N ILE A 203 13.92 1.34 -0.20
CA ILE A 203 14.55 2.59 0.23
C ILE A 203 15.46 2.31 1.42
N ASN A 204 16.66 2.86 1.37
CA ASN A 204 17.61 2.92 2.48
C ASN A 204 18.26 4.30 2.55
N GLU A 205 18.30 4.88 3.74
CA GLU A 205 18.98 6.17 3.98
C GLU A 205 18.59 7.30 3.00
N GLY A 206 17.30 7.31 2.61
CA GLY A 206 16.75 8.35 1.73
C GLY A 206 17.00 8.14 0.24
N GLU A 207 17.54 7.01 -0.17
CA GLU A 207 17.85 6.64 -1.57
C GLU A 207 17.18 5.33 -1.97
N ILE A 208 17.00 5.11 -3.28
CA ILE A 208 16.54 3.84 -3.82
C ILE A 208 17.71 2.86 -3.81
N ALA A 209 17.66 1.87 -2.91
CA ALA A 209 18.65 0.80 -2.84
C ALA A 209 18.50 -0.24 -3.95
N GLN A 210 17.26 -0.51 -4.37
CA GLN A 210 16.90 -1.33 -5.53
C GLN A 210 15.45 -1.08 -5.92
N PHE A 211 15.16 -1.13 -7.22
CA PHE A 211 13.79 -1.10 -7.75
C PHE A 211 13.66 -2.12 -8.88
N GLY A 212 12.76 -3.09 -8.74
CA GLY A 212 12.61 -4.15 -9.73
C GLY A 212 11.47 -5.11 -9.38
N ARG A 213 11.34 -6.15 -10.19
CA ARG A 213 10.36 -7.23 -9.95
C ARG A 213 10.78 -8.09 -8.76
N PRO A 214 9.84 -8.71 -8.04
CA PRO A 214 10.14 -9.60 -6.92
C PRO A 214 11.21 -10.65 -7.22
N GLU A 215 11.12 -11.31 -8.39
CA GLU A 215 12.07 -12.34 -8.79
C GLU A 215 13.47 -11.78 -9.03
N GLU A 216 13.58 -10.56 -9.55
CA GLU A 216 14.86 -9.88 -9.79
C GLU A 216 15.55 -9.57 -8.47
N ILE A 217 14.79 -9.02 -7.49
CA ILE A 217 15.29 -8.69 -6.15
C ILE A 217 15.79 -9.95 -5.42
N ILE A 218 15.03 -11.06 -5.53
CA ILE A 218 15.40 -12.32 -4.88
C ILE A 218 16.63 -12.94 -5.55
N ARG A 219 16.69 -12.96 -6.89
CA ARG A 219 17.77 -13.62 -7.63
C ARG A 219 19.06 -12.80 -7.67
N LYS A 220 18.94 -11.45 -7.73
CA LYS A 220 20.08 -10.55 -7.91
C LYS A 220 19.91 -9.29 -7.06
N PRO A 221 20.10 -9.39 -5.74
CA PRO A 221 20.12 -8.20 -4.89
C PRO A 221 21.30 -7.30 -5.27
N GLU A 222 21.03 -6.00 -5.48
CA GLU A 222 22.02 -5.04 -5.99
C GLU A 222 23.16 -4.77 -5.01
N ASN A 223 22.90 -4.88 -3.70
CA ASN A 223 23.90 -4.60 -2.68
C ASN A 223 23.70 -5.46 -1.41
N GLY A 224 24.67 -5.35 -0.48
CA GLY A 224 24.66 -6.10 0.77
C GLY A 224 23.49 -5.75 1.70
N PHE A 225 23.00 -4.50 1.66
CA PHE A 225 21.83 -4.08 2.44
C PHE A 225 20.58 -4.81 1.95
N VAL A 226 20.29 -4.78 0.65
CA VAL A 226 19.12 -5.47 0.07
C VAL A 226 19.17 -6.96 0.38
N LYS A 227 20.33 -7.61 0.18
CA LYS A 227 20.50 -9.01 0.55
C LYS A 227 20.17 -9.28 2.01
N LYS A 228 20.69 -8.48 2.93
CA LYS A 228 20.47 -8.66 4.37
C LYS A 228 19.03 -8.34 4.75
N PHE A 229 18.46 -7.26 4.22
CA PHE A 229 17.14 -6.77 4.58
C PHE A 229 16.01 -7.66 4.03
N ILE A 230 16.17 -8.22 2.83
CA ILE A 230 15.17 -9.05 2.17
C ILE A 230 15.43 -10.54 2.40
N LEU A 231 16.57 -11.06 1.88
CA LEU A 231 16.79 -12.50 1.79
C LEU A 231 16.98 -13.13 3.17
N ASN A 232 17.74 -12.50 4.06
CA ASN A 232 17.93 -13.08 5.40
C ASN A 232 16.63 -13.17 6.19
N GLN A 233 15.73 -12.18 6.07
CA GLN A 233 14.43 -12.26 6.74
C GLN A 233 13.55 -13.38 6.18
N LEU A 234 13.53 -13.54 4.86
CA LEU A 234 12.78 -14.62 4.21
C LEU A 234 13.37 -16.01 4.54
N GLU A 235 14.70 -16.13 4.56
CA GLU A 235 15.39 -17.37 4.96
C GLU A 235 15.08 -17.76 6.41
N ILE A 236 15.09 -16.80 7.33
CA ILE A 236 14.72 -17.04 8.73
C ILE A 236 13.28 -17.54 8.82
N LYS A 237 12.31 -16.84 8.17
CA LYS A 237 10.90 -17.27 8.13
C LYS A 237 10.77 -18.69 7.55
N LYS A 238 11.40 -18.96 6.42
CA LYS A 238 11.43 -20.27 5.77
C LYS A 238 11.97 -21.37 6.70
N ASN A 239 13.13 -21.14 7.31
CA ASN A 239 13.77 -22.11 8.20
C ASN A 239 12.91 -22.40 9.44
N ASN A 240 12.30 -21.37 10.04
CA ASN A 240 11.38 -21.54 11.15
C ASN A 240 10.18 -22.42 10.76
N ILE A 241 9.56 -22.18 9.60
CA ILE A 241 8.46 -23.00 9.07
C ILE A 241 8.93 -24.44 8.84
N PHE A 242 10.06 -24.66 8.16
CA PHE A 242 10.60 -25.99 7.93
C PHE A 242 10.88 -26.74 9.22
N THR A 243 11.42 -26.08 10.25
CA THR A 243 11.68 -26.69 11.55
C THR A 243 10.39 -27.16 12.23
N LEU A 244 9.31 -26.39 12.13
CA LEU A 244 8.00 -26.78 12.69
C LEU A 244 7.42 -28.05 12.03
N PHE A 245 7.59 -28.19 10.71
CA PHE A 245 7.06 -29.33 9.96
C PHE A 245 8.00 -30.55 9.90
N ALA A 246 9.30 -30.37 10.12
CA ALA A 246 10.27 -31.47 10.10
C ALA A 246 9.97 -32.57 11.14
N GLY A 247 9.46 -32.19 12.29
CA GLY A 247 9.02 -33.14 13.33
C GLY A 247 7.81 -34.00 12.92
N GLN A 248 6.89 -33.45 12.13
CA GLN A 248 5.71 -34.20 11.65
C GLN A 248 6.06 -35.18 10.53
N LEU A 249 6.97 -34.77 9.61
CA LEU A 249 7.44 -35.66 8.54
C LEU A 249 8.24 -36.85 9.06
N ALA A 250 9.03 -36.66 10.11
CA ALA A 250 9.75 -37.74 10.77
C ALA A 250 8.82 -38.75 11.48
N GLN A 251 7.71 -38.31 12.06
CA GLN A 251 6.70 -39.20 12.67
C GLN A 251 5.89 -39.96 11.61
N GLN A 252 5.56 -39.40 10.48
CA GLN A 252 4.86 -40.10 9.40
C GLN A 252 5.74 -41.14 8.69
N ALA A 253 7.05 -40.93 8.63
CA ALA A 253 7.99 -41.90 8.06
C ALA A 253 8.28 -43.11 9.00
N GLN A 254 7.92 -43.04 10.30
CA GLN A 254 8.07 -44.14 11.27
C GLN A 254 6.80 -45.03 11.41
N VAL A 255 5.69 -44.65 10.81
CA VAL A 255 4.38 -45.34 10.90
C VAL A 255 4.00 -46.03 9.57
N GLY A 256 4.78 -45.91 8.50
CA GLY A 256 4.66 -46.60 7.22
C GLY A 256 5.77 -47.64 7.05
#